data_9629a6f9562e8120b8ad6bb3a74f2485
#
_entry.id   9629a6f9562e8120b8ad6bb3a74f2485
#
_cell.length_a   1.000
_cell.length_b   1.000
_cell.length_c   1.000
_cell.angle_alpha   90.00
_cell.angle_beta   90.00
_cell.angle_gamma   90.00
#
_symmetry.space_group_name_H-M   'P 1'
#
loop_
_entity.id
_entity.type
_entity.pdbx_description
1 polymer ?
#
loop_
_entity_poly.entity_id
_entity_poly.type
_entity_poly.pdbx_seq_one_letter_code
_entity_poly.pdbx_strand_id
1 'polypeptide(L)' 'MDLDDAPKRKDTPMEAMEAEKLDSLSVDELAYRIRVLKRETLRSEAELKEKAASKAAAEDVFKK' A
#
# COMPACT_ATOMS: atom_id res chain seq x y z
N MET A 1 -8.32 -8.70 12.09
CA MET A 1 -8.76 -7.33 11.91
C MET A 1 -8.99 -7.08 10.44
N ASP A 2 -10.10 -6.58 10.13
CA ASP A 2 -10.32 -6.25 8.75
C ASP A 2 -9.94 -4.80 8.50
N LEU A 3 -9.97 -4.42 7.24
CA LEU A 3 -9.51 -3.11 6.86
C LEU A 3 -10.39 -2.00 7.43
N ASP A 4 -11.63 -2.32 7.73
CA ASP A 4 -12.52 -1.33 8.26
C ASP A 4 -12.14 -0.91 9.67
N ASP A 5 -11.43 -1.78 10.35
CA ASP A 5 -10.97 -1.44 11.69
C ASP A 5 -9.73 -0.60 11.71
N ALA A 6 -9.06 -0.49 10.55
CA ALA A 6 -7.88 0.35 10.49
C ALA A 6 -8.29 1.80 10.70
N PRO A 7 -7.47 2.56 11.40
CA PRO A 7 -7.77 3.97 11.58
C PRO A 7 -7.86 4.66 10.24
N LYS A 8 -8.91 5.39 10.06
CA LYS A 8 -9.11 6.12 8.83
C LYS A 8 -8.75 7.57 9.05
N ARG A 9 -7.65 7.95 8.50
CA ARG A 9 -7.20 9.33 8.60
C ARG A 9 -7.45 9.98 7.26
N LYS A 10 -8.20 11.05 7.31
CA LYS A 10 -8.59 11.72 6.07
C LYS A 10 -7.42 12.36 5.36
N ASP A 11 -6.36 12.60 6.08
CA ASP A 11 -5.21 13.28 5.50
C ASP A 11 -4.04 12.34 5.27
N THR A 12 -4.27 11.05 5.18
CA THR A 12 -3.19 10.14 4.86
C THR A 12 -2.74 10.33 3.42
N PRO A 13 -1.46 10.08 3.13
CA PRO A 13 -0.99 10.18 1.76
C PRO A 13 -1.77 9.30 0.79
N MET A 14 -2.21 8.14 1.25
CA MET A 14 -2.99 7.25 0.38
C MET A 14 -4.31 7.90 -0.01
N GLU A 15 -4.99 8.46 0.97
CA GLU A 15 -6.27 9.10 0.68
C GLU A 15 -6.09 10.33 -0.18
N ALA A 16 -5.04 11.09 0.07
CA ALA A 16 -4.76 12.26 -0.76
C ALA A 16 -4.53 11.85 -2.21
N MET A 17 -3.82 10.74 -2.40
CA MET A 17 -3.55 10.26 -3.74
C MET A 17 -4.83 9.83 -4.44
N GLU A 18 -5.70 9.16 -3.72
CA GLU A 18 -6.96 8.70 -4.29
C GLU A 18 -7.89 9.85 -4.63
N ALA A 19 -7.81 10.93 -3.87
CA ALA A 19 -8.67 12.08 -4.09
C ALA A 19 -8.18 12.96 -5.23
N GLU A 20 -6.99 12.71 -5.73
CA GLU A 20 -6.41 13.54 -6.76
C GLU A 20 -7.20 13.41 -8.07
N LYS A 21 -7.46 14.55 -8.69
CA LYS A 21 -8.20 14.54 -9.96
C LYS A 21 -7.23 14.27 -11.10
N LEU A 22 -7.43 13.14 -11.73
CA LEU A 22 -6.50 12.70 -12.77
C LEU A 22 -6.71 13.43 -14.10
N ASP A 23 -7.89 13.95 -14.32
CA ASP A 23 -8.16 14.62 -15.59
C ASP A 23 -7.40 15.94 -15.74
N SER A 24 -6.82 16.44 -14.65
CA SER A 24 -6.00 17.65 -14.72
C SER A 24 -4.54 17.35 -15.01
N LEU A 25 -4.17 16.09 -15.11
CA LEU A 25 -2.79 15.70 -15.32
C LEU A 25 -2.50 15.50 -16.80
N SER A 26 -1.29 15.85 -17.20
CA SER A 26 -0.86 15.63 -18.56
C SER A 26 -0.53 14.16 -18.79
N VAL A 27 -0.30 13.82 -20.06
CA VAL A 27 0.10 12.46 -20.40
C VAL A 27 1.40 12.09 -19.69
N ASP A 28 2.35 13.00 -19.69
CA ASP A 28 3.64 12.72 -19.05
C ASP A 28 3.49 12.58 -17.54
N GLU A 29 2.63 13.41 -16.96
CA GLU A 29 2.40 13.30 -15.52
C GLU A 29 1.70 12.00 -15.16
N LEU A 30 0.76 11.58 -15.99
CA LEU A 30 0.10 10.29 -15.74
C LEU A 30 1.06 9.13 -15.89
N ALA A 31 1.92 9.18 -16.90
CA ALA A 31 2.91 8.13 -17.10
C ALA A 31 3.87 8.06 -15.91
N TYR A 32 4.30 9.20 -15.42
CA TYR A 32 5.16 9.24 -14.25
C TYR A 32 4.45 8.68 -13.03
N ARG A 33 3.19 9.07 -12.85
CA ARG A 33 2.41 8.58 -11.74
C ARG A 33 2.31 7.05 -11.76
N ILE A 34 2.06 6.49 -12.94
CA ILE A 34 1.96 5.04 -13.06
C ILE A 34 3.29 4.37 -12.67
N ARG A 35 4.41 4.94 -13.11
CA ARG A 35 5.70 4.36 -12.76
C ARG A 35 5.93 4.38 -11.26
N VAL A 36 5.60 5.49 -10.62
CA VAL A 36 5.77 5.59 -9.18
C VAL A 36 4.86 4.60 -8.46
N LEU A 37 3.62 4.49 -8.92
CA LEU A 37 2.68 3.56 -8.30
C LEU A 37 3.14 2.12 -8.44
N LYS A 38 3.70 1.77 -9.58
CA LYS A 38 4.22 0.41 -9.78
C LYS A 38 5.37 0.13 -8.83
N ARG A 39 6.28 1.08 -8.67
CA ARG A 39 7.38 0.92 -7.73
C ARG A 39 6.87 0.77 -6.31
N GLU A 40 5.88 1.58 -5.95
CA GLU A 40 5.31 1.50 -4.60
C GLU A 40 4.59 0.18 -4.38
N THR A 41 3.92 -0.31 -5.40
CA THR A 41 3.28 -1.60 -5.29
C THR A 41 4.29 -2.69 -5.00
N LEU A 42 5.39 -2.71 -5.74
CA LEU A 42 6.41 -3.72 -5.52
C LEU A 42 7.03 -3.60 -4.15
N ARG A 43 7.30 -2.38 -3.72
CA ARG A 43 7.89 -2.14 -2.41
C ARG A 43 6.95 -2.59 -1.31
N SER A 44 5.67 -2.28 -1.46
CA SER A 44 4.68 -2.65 -0.47
C SER A 44 4.48 -4.16 -0.42
N GLU A 45 4.50 -4.80 -1.58
CA GLU A 45 4.35 -6.25 -1.62
C GLU A 45 5.52 -6.96 -0.97
N ALA A 46 6.72 -6.43 -1.16
CA ALA A 46 7.89 -7.02 -0.53
C ALA A 46 7.79 -6.93 0.99
N GLU A 47 7.36 -5.77 1.47
CA GLU A 47 7.21 -5.58 2.90
C GLU A 47 6.10 -6.47 3.46
N LEU A 48 5.02 -6.57 2.73
CA LEU A 48 3.91 -7.42 3.14
C LEU A 48 4.36 -8.88 3.24
N LYS A 49 5.10 -9.35 2.25
CA LYS A 49 5.60 -10.71 2.27
C LYS A 49 6.48 -10.98 3.48
N GLU A 50 7.35 -10.03 3.76
CA GLU A 50 8.28 -10.20 4.86
C GLU A 50 7.54 -10.26 6.19
N LYS A 51 6.58 -9.37 6.36
CA LYS A 51 5.82 -9.37 7.60
C LYS A 51 4.92 -10.57 7.73
N ALA A 52 4.35 -11.02 6.63
CA ALA A 52 3.51 -12.21 6.66
C ALA A 52 4.32 -13.45 6.98
N ALA A 53 5.52 -13.54 6.43
CA ALA A 53 6.39 -14.66 6.73
C ALA A 53 6.81 -14.67 8.20
N SER A 54 7.13 -13.51 8.73
CA SER A 54 7.48 -13.39 10.14
C SER A 54 6.32 -13.78 11.04
N LYS A 55 5.13 -13.35 10.68
CA LYS A 55 3.95 -13.68 11.45
C LYS A 55 3.69 -15.19 11.42
N ALA A 56 3.79 -15.78 10.25
CA ALA A 56 3.58 -17.22 10.12
C ALA A 56 4.60 -18.01 10.92
N ALA A 57 5.84 -17.56 10.89
CA ALA A 57 6.88 -18.24 11.66
C ALA A 57 6.61 -18.15 13.15
N ALA A 58 6.17 -16.99 13.62
CA ALA A 58 5.85 -16.82 15.03
C ALA A 58 4.67 -17.69 15.42
N GLU A 59 3.68 -17.77 14.57
CA GLU A 59 2.51 -18.61 14.85
C GLU A 59 2.89 -20.07 14.90
N ASP A 60 3.80 -20.49 14.04
CA ASP A 60 4.27 -21.84 14.02
C ASP A 60 4.93 -22.21 15.36
N VAL A 61 5.73 -21.29 15.88
CA VAL A 61 6.38 -21.51 17.15
C VAL A 61 5.34 -21.68 18.26
N PHE A 62 4.34 -20.88 18.24
CA PHE A 62 3.33 -20.92 19.29
C PHE A 62 2.36 -22.07 19.16
N LYS A 63 2.29 -22.67 18.02
CA LYS A 63 1.39 -23.78 17.81
C LYS A 63 1.84 -25.04 18.55
N LYS A 64 3.07 -25.11 18.93
CA LYS A 64 3.54 -26.25 19.67
C LYS A 64 3.02 -26.25 21.09
#